data_068af8cf9dc010170b4d00360a445e22
#
_entry.id   068af8cf9dc010170b4d00360a445e22
#
_cell.length_a   1.000
_cell.length_b   1.000
_cell.length_c   1.000
_cell.angle_alpha   90.00
_cell.angle_beta   90.00
_cell.angle_gamma   90.00
#
_symmetry.space_group_name_H-M   'P 1'
#
loop_
_entity.id
_entity.type
_entity.pdbx_description
1 polymer ?
#
loop_
_entity_poly.entity_id
_entity_poly.type
_entity_poly.pdbx_seq_one_letter_code
_entity_poly.pdbx_strand_id
1 'polypeptide(L)'
;WFFSRVFGPEILSYGSEKNFYIRQDLETVWKEYGGLVRADEYDRDGRAVADIRWVIGKGRLLPMTTLRTVIVLKRDPSDRNTVQSLNPETALDLFTKNRFFNPHHLDCSPYKTAIRTQYLRDLLNRTTAYEVNTTGTPAATQRLIRSLAAIPQDDPE
;
A
#
# COMPACT_ATOMS: atom_id res chain seq x y z
N TRP A 1 -9.52 1.49 4.49
CA TRP A 1 -9.35 2.82 3.90
C TRP A 1 -8.46 3.66 4.79
N PHE A 2 -7.67 4.55 4.19
CA PHE A 2 -6.96 5.60 4.89
C PHE A 2 -7.17 6.92 4.15
N PHE A 3 -7.11 8.02 4.87
CA PHE A 3 -7.12 9.35 4.29
C PHE A 3 -5.71 9.91 4.34
N SER A 4 -5.35 10.69 3.34
CA SER A 4 -4.07 11.38 3.33
C SER A 4 -4.22 12.79 2.75
N ARG A 5 -3.35 13.70 3.18
CA ARG A 5 -3.31 15.07 2.67
C ARG A 5 -1.90 15.63 2.67
N VAL A 6 -1.67 16.57 1.78
CA VAL A 6 -0.46 17.38 1.79
C VAL A 6 -0.51 18.36 2.98
N PHE A 7 0.56 18.41 3.75
CA PHE A 7 0.71 19.32 4.88
C PHE A 7 2.14 19.89 4.89
N GLY A 8 2.33 21.08 4.31
CA GLY A 8 3.65 21.64 4.09
C GLY A 8 4.53 20.72 3.22
N PRO A 9 5.72 20.37 3.69
CA PRO A 9 6.61 19.45 2.96
C PRO A 9 6.20 17.97 3.10
N GLU A 10 5.27 17.63 4.00
CA GLU A 10 4.91 16.27 4.34
C GLU A 10 3.58 15.81 3.74
N ILE A 11 3.41 14.51 3.66
CA ILE A 11 2.13 13.86 3.40
C ILE A 11 1.68 13.17 4.68
N LEU A 12 0.63 13.68 5.31
CA LEU A 12 0.04 13.05 6.49
C LEU A 12 -1.00 12.01 6.08
N SER A 13 -0.95 10.85 6.72
CA SER A 13 -1.93 9.79 6.55
C SER A 13 -2.67 9.51 7.86
N TYR A 14 -3.98 9.31 7.76
CA TYR A 14 -4.88 8.99 8.87
C TYR A 14 -5.53 7.65 8.62
N GLY A 15 -5.47 6.76 9.59
CA GLY A 15 -6.24 5.52 9.54
C GLY A 15 -7.72 5.81 9.81
N SER A 16 -8.59 5.35 8.93
CA SER A 16 -10.04 5.47 9.09
C SER A 16 -10.70 4.15 9.43
N GLU A 17 -10.06 3.04 9.14
CA GLU A 17 -10.61 1.69 9.32
C GLU A 17 -9.73 0.86 10.23
N LYS A 18 -10.41 0.12 11.11
CA LYS A 18 -9.82 -0.87 12.02
C LYS A 18 -9.84 -2.28 11.41
N ASN A 19 -10.61 -2.46 10.36
CA ASN A 19 -10.82 -3.75 9.72
C ASN A 19 -10.02 -3.81 8.42
N PHE A 20 -9.53 -4.99 8.09
CA PHE A 20 -8.90 -5.28 6.82
C PHE A 20 -9.36 -6.65 6.31
N TYR A 21 -9.24 -6.84 5.02
CA TYR A 21 -9.57 -8.11 4.39
C TYR A 21 -8.37 -9.04 4.41
N ILE A 22 -8.61 -10.27 4.84
CA ILE A 22 -7.64 -11.37 4.78
C ILE A 22 -8.17 -12.47 3.89
N ARG A 23 -7.29 -13.11 3.14
CA ARG A 23 -7.64 -14.22 2.28
C ARG A 23 -7.60 -15.54 3.05
N GLN A 24 -8.41 -16.50 2.61
CA GLN A 24 -8.47 -17.83 3.19
C GLN A 24 -7.13 -18.58 3.15
N ASP A 25 -6.29 -18.29 2.17
CA ASP A 25 -4.96 -18.92 2.00
C ASP A 25 -3.87 -18.28 2.89
N LEU A 26 -4.20 -17.32 3.76
CA LEU A 26 -3.23 -16.63 4.62
C LEU A 26 -2.46 -17.61 5.53
N GLU A 27 -3.13 -18.61 6.10
CA GLU A 27 -2.50 -19.59 6.99
C GLU A 27 -1.49 -20.51 6.28
N THR A 28 -1.57 -20.64 4.96
CA THR A 28 -0.57 -21.40 4.20
C THR A 28 0.79 -20.72 4.18
N VAL A 29 0.80 -19.39 4.38
CA VAL A 29 1.99 -18.55 4.39
C VAL A 29 2.43 -18.22 5.82
N TRP A 30 1.46 -17.92 6.70
CA TRP A 30 1.68 -17.54 8.10
C TRP A 30 0.73 -18.30 9.02
N LYS A 31 1.20 -19.43 9.53
CA LYS A 31 0.42 -20.34 10.38
C LYS A 31 -0.13 -19.68 11.65
N GLU A 32 0.57 -18.70 12.18
CA GLU A 32 0.18 -17.92 13.35
C GLU A 32 -1.14 -17.15 13.17
N TYR A 33 -1.53 -16.89 11.93
CA TYR A 33 -2.78 -16.21 11.61
C TYR A 33 -3.94 -17.16 11.24
N GLY A 34 -3.73 -18.47 11.34
CA GLY A 34 -4.76 -19.46 11.02
C GLY A 34 -6.05 -19.29 11.82
N GLY A 35 -5.94 -18.80 13.09
CA GLY A 35 -7.12 -18.50 13.92
C GLY A 35 -7.97 -17.35 13.39
N LEU A 36 -7.39 -16.42 12.63
CA LEU A 36 -8.13 -15.30 12.00
C LEU A 36 -8.87 -15.74 10.74
N VAL A 37 -8.35 -16.76 10.07
CA VAL A 37 -8.90 -17.28 8.82
C VAL A 37 -10.05 -18.27 9.07
N ARG A 38 -10.18 -18.77 10.29
CA ARG A 38 -11.27 -19.68 10.71
C ARG A 38 -12.59 -18.98 10.98
N ALA A 39 -12.71 -17.69 10.66
CA ALA A 39 -14.00 -17.02 10.67
C ALA A 39 -14.94 -17.71 9.66
N ASP A 40 -16.12 -18.10 10.10
CA ASP A 40 -17.09 -18.85 9.29
C ASP A 40 -17.67 -18.03 8.13
N GLU A 41 -17.36 -16.75 8.06
CA GLU A 41 -17.90 -15.82 7.07
C GLU A 41 -16.83 -15.31 6.12
N TYR A 42 -16.78 -15.91 4.94
CA TYR A 42 -16.02 -15.41 3.81
C TYR A 42 -16.95 -14.76 2.78
N ASP A 43 -16.48 -13.70 2.16
CA ASP A 43 -17.19 -13.17 1.00
C ASP A 43 -17.00 -14.09 -0.23
N ARG A 44 -17.72 -13.76 -1.32
CA ARG A 44 -17.64 -14.53 -2.58
C ARG A 44 -16.23 -14.62 -3.19
N ASP A 45 -15.32 -13.74 -2.77
CA ASP A 45 -13.93 -13.73 -3.23
C ASP A 45 -12.97 -14.48 -2.28
N GLY A 46 -13.53 -15.19 -1.29
CA GLY A 46 -12.77 -15.95 -0.28
C GLY A 46 -12.02 -15.06 0.69
N ARG A 47 -12.57 -13.88 1.03
CA ARG A 47 -11.97 -12.93 1.98
C ARG A 47 -12.80 -12.84 3.24
N ALA A 48 -12.14 -12.86 4.39
CA ALA A 48 -12.73 -12.57 5.69
C ALA A 48 -12.36 -11.16 6.15
N VAL A 49 -13.19 -10.57 7.02
CA VAL A 49 -12.90 -9.28 7.65
C VAL A 49 -12.26 -9.52 9.01
N ALA A 50 -11.10 -8.92 9.25
CA ALA A 50 -10.42 -8.97 10.53
C ALA A 50 -10.21 -7.57 11.12
N ASP A 51 -10.49 -7.40 12.42
CA ASP A 51 -10.11 -6.18 13.13
C ASP A 51 -8.62 -6.24 13.48
N ILE A 52 -7.83 -5.36 12.87
CA ILE A 52 -6.37 -5.34 13.03
C ILE A 52 -5.94 -5.20 14.50
N ARG A 53 -6.74 -4.55 15.33
CA ARG A 53 -6.40 -4.35 16.76
C ARG A 53 -6.36 -5.66 17.55
N TRP A 54 -7.13 -6.65 17.13
CA TRP A 54 -7.07 -8.00 17.72
C TRP A 54 -5.80 -8.75 17.31
N VAL A 55 -5.29 -8.45 16.13
CA VAL A 55 -4.09 -9.11 15.57
C VAL A 55 -2.81 -8.55 16.17
N ILE A 56 -2.67 -7.22 16.18
CA ILE A 56 -1.41 -6.56 16.55
C ILE A 56 -1.43 -5.92 17.95
N GLY A 57 -2.58 -5.90 18.61
CA GLY A 57 -2.78 -5.24 19.91
C GLY A 57 -3.13 -3.76 19.81
N LYS A 58 -3.96 -3.30 20.73
CA LYS A 58 -4.52 -1.94 20.73
C LYS A 58 -3.49 -0.82 20.77
N GLY A 59 -2.37 -1.00 21.43
CA GLY A 59 -1.33 0.01 21.60
C GLY A 59 -0.40 0.18 20.39
N ARG A 60 -0.59 -0.56 19.30
CA ARG A 60 0.27 -0.54 18.12
C ARG A 60 -0.33 0.18 16.91
N LEU A 61 -1.42 0.88 17.10
CA LEU A 61 -2.06 1.68 16.07
C LEU A 61 -1.72 3.16 16.27
N LEU A 62 -1.22 3.78 15.22
CA LEU A 62 -1.00 5.22 15.20
C LEU A 62 -2.22 5.88 14.53
N PRO A 63 -2.81 6.91 15.16
CA PRO A 63 -3.94 7.63 14.56
C PRO A 63 -3.54 8.42 13.33
N MET A 64 -2.28 8.82 13.26
CA MET A 64 -1.71 9.60 12.18
C MET A 64 -0.23 9.26 12.01
N THR A 65 0.25 9.28 10.77
CA THR A 65 1.66 9.10 10.43
C THR A 65 2.01 9.88 9.16
N THR A 66 3.30 10.12 8.94
CA THR A 66 3.81 10.68 7.69
C THR A 66 4.06 9.56 6.69
N LEU A 67 3.60 9.74 5.45
CA LEU A 67 3.94 8.87 4.32
C LEU A 67 5.29 9.30 3.76
N ARG A 68 6.26 8.39 3.78
CA ARG A 68 7.63 8.63 3.28
C ARG A 68 7.96 7.77 2.07
N THR A 69 7.36 6.59 1.98
CA THR A 69 7.68 5.61 0.95
C THR A 69 6.42 5.12 0.25
N VAL A 70 6.47 5.07 -1.07
CA VAL A 70 5.44 4.48 -1.93
C VAL A 70 6.02 3.25 -2.60
N ILE A 71 5.34 2.11 -2.48
CA ILE A 71 5.77 0.86 -3.10
C ILE A 71 4.69 0.36 -4.05
N VAL A 72 5.04 0.27 -5.33
CA VAL A 72 4.21 -0.33 -6.38
C VAL A 72 4.59 -1.81 -6.48
N LEU A 73 3.64 -2.68 -6.27
CA LEU A 73 3.85 -4.12 -6.40
C LEU A 73 3.50 -4.58 -7.81
N LYS A 74 4.41 -5.35 -8.44
CA LYS A 74 4.12 -6.10 -9.66
C LYS A 74 4.45 -7.58 -9.47
N ARG A 75 3.99 -8.42 -10.38
CA ARG A 75 4.38 -9.82 -10.47
C ARG A 75 4.65 -10.15 -11.92
N ASP A 76 5.92 -10.10 -12.30
CA ASP A 76 6.38 -10.39 -13.65
C ASP A 76 7.57 -11.37 -13.58
N PRO A 77 7.34 -12.66 -13.88
CA PRO A 77 8.40 -13.66 -13.87
C PRO A 77 9.48 -13.44 -14.95
N SER A 78 9.19 -12.65 -15.98
CA SER A 78 10.14 -12.34 -17.04
C SER A 78 11.11 -11.24 -16.66
N ASP A 79 10.74 -10.38 -15.70
CA ASP A 79 11.61 -9.30 -15.19
C ASP A 79 12.48 -9.83 -14.03
N ARG A 80 13.79 -9.76 -14.22
CA ARG A 80 14.77 -10.18 -13.22
C ARG A 80 15.02 -9.15 -12.12
N ASN A 81 14.58 -7.90 -12.31
CA ASN A 81 14.75 -6.86 -11.32
C ASN A 81 13.77 -7.07 -10.17
N THR A 82 14.31 -7.24 -8.97
CA THR A 82 13.49 -7.40 -7.76
C THR A 82 12.99 -6.06 -7.24
N VAL A 83 13.78 -5.01 -7.38
CA VAL A 83 13.49 -3.64 -6.93
C VAL A 83 13.99 -2.66 -7.97
N GLN A 84 13.20 -1.65 -8.23
CA GLN A 84 13.58 -0.51 -9.06
C GLN A 84 13.13 0.78 -8.36
N SER A 85 14.02 1.75 -8.22
CA SER A 85 13.66 3.11 -7.81
C SER A 85 12.90 3.80 -8.95
N LEU A 86 11.85 4.50 -8.61
CA LEU A 86 11.00 5.21 -9.57
C LEU A 86 11.12 6.72 -9.36
N ASN A 87 11.32 7.46 -10.43
CA ASN A 87 11.10 8.89 -10.39
C ASN A 87 9.58 9.20 -10.34
N PRO A 88 9.18 10.40 -9.88
CA PRO A 88 7.78 10.76 -9.69
C PRO A 88 6.91 10.59 -10.94
N GLU A 89 7.40 10.97 -12.11
CA GLU A 89 6.62 10.88 -13.36
C GLU A 89 6.42 9.42 -13.82
N THR A 90 7.45 8.59 -13.70
CA THR A 90 7.33 7.15 -13.99
C THR A 90 6.36 6.47 -13.02
N ALA A 91 6.42 6.82 -11.74
CA ALA A 91 5.48 6.31 -10.75
C ALA A 91 4.04 6.75 -11.05
N LEU A 92 3.83 8.02 -11.40
CA LEU A 92 2.52 8.55 -11.79
C LEU A 92 1.94 7.82 -13.01
N ASP A 93 2.77 7.54 -14.01
CA ASP A 93 2.41 6.77 -15.19
C ASP A 93 1.94 5.35 -14.82
N LEU A 94 2.64 4.67 -13.92
CA LEU A 94 2.24 3.34 -13.45
C LEU A 94 0.90 3.38 -12.73
N PHE A 95 0.64 4.39 -11.90
CA PHE A 95 -0.66 4.57 -11.24
C PHE A 95 -1.78 4.77 -12.24
N THR A 96 -1.57 5.58 -13.26
CA THR A 96 -2.60 5.88 -14.28
C THR A 96 -2.86 4.69 -15.19
N LYS A 97 -1.82 3.99 -15.66
CA LYS A 97 -1.94 2.81 -16.54
C LYS A 97 -2.66 1.64 -15.84
N ASN A 98 -2.36 1.39 -14.59
CA ASN A 98 -2.94 0.28 -13.82
C ASN A 98 -4.34 0.58 -13.27
N ARG A 99 -4.94 1.71 -13.59
CA ARG A 99 -6.24 2.14 -13.08
C ARG A 99 -6.36 2.20 -11.55
N PHE A 100 -5.27 2.13 -10.81
CA PHE A 100 -5.25 2.40 -9.36
C PHE A 100 -5.78 3.79 -9.04
N PHE A 101 -5.71 4.64 -9.99
CA PHE A 101 -6.14 6.02 -9.93
C PHE A 101 -7.65 6.18 -9.71
N ASN A 102 -8.46 5.28 -10.27
CA ASN A 102 -9.90 5.26 -10.06
C ASN A 102 -10.40 3.82 -9.86
N PRO A 103 -10.19 3.24 -8.67
CA PRO A 103 -10.58 1.86 -8.40
C PRO A 103 -12.09 1.62 -8.53
N HIS A 104 -12.89 2.66 -8.45
CA HIS A 104 -14.35 2.53 -8.45
C HIS A 104 -15.00 2.75 -9.80
N HIS A 105 -14.31 3.12 -10.84
CA HIS A 105 -14.81 3.40 -12.20
C HIS A 105 -16.09 4.26 -12.30
N LEU A 106 -16.70 4.58 -11.16
CA LEU A 106 -17.99 5.26 -11.06
C LEU A 106 -17.88 6.79 -11.16
N ASP A 107 -16.66 7.31 -11.01
CA ASP A 107 -16.44 8.74 -10.99
C ASP A 107 -15.27 9.13 -11.89
N CYS A 108 -15.58 9.25 -13.17
CA CYS A 108 -14.66 9.67 -14.23
C CYS A 108 -14.77 11.16 -14.54
N SER A 109 -15.33 11.97 -13.62
CA SER A 109 -15.41 13.42 -13.79
C SER A 109 -14.02 14.01 -14.08
N PRO A 110 -13.82 14.77 -15.17
CA PRO A 110 -12.55 15.41 -15.50
C PRO A 110 -12.00 16.27 -14.33
N TYR A 111 -12.88 16.95 -13.61
CA TYR A 111 -12.53 17.75 -12.45
C TYR A 111 -11.93 16.91 -11.33
N LYS A 112 -12.57 15.80 -10.93
CA LYS A 112 -12.07 14.93 -9.89
C LYS A 112 -10.81 14.18 -10.32
N THR A 113 -10.69 13.85 -11.59
CA THR A 113 -9.48 13.26 -12.18
C THR A 113 -8.31 14.23 -12.04
N ALA A 114 -8.51 15.50 -12.40
CA ALA A 114 -7.46 16.53 -12.26
C ALA A 114 -7.00 16.69 -10.81
N ILE A 115 -7.93 16.76 -9.85
CA ILE A 115 -7.60 16.85 -8.41
C ILE A 115 -6.78 15.64 -7.95
N ARG A 116 -7.18 14.42 -8.34
CA ARG A 116 -6.44 13.19 -7.97
C ARG A 116 -5.05 13.16 -8.59
N THR A 117 -4.94 13.54 -9.87
CA THR A 117 -3.64 13.60 -10.55
C THR A 117 -2.71 14.57 -9.85
N GLN A 118 -3.21 15.75 -9.50
CA GLN A 118 -2.41 16.75 -8.78
C GLN A 118 -1.99 16.23 -7.41
N TYR A 119 -2.91 15.62 -6.66
CA TYR A 119 -2.61 15.01 -5.38
C TYR A 119 -1.54 13.91 -5.49
N LEU A 120 -1.66 13.01 -6.47
CA LEU A 120 -0.67 11.95 -6.70
C LEU A 120 0.70 12.51 -7.08
N ARG A 121 0.75 13.55 -7.89
CA ARG A 121 2.00 14.24 -8.23
C ARG A 121 2.64 14.86 -6.98
N ASP A 122 1.85 15.51 -6.15
CA ASP A 122 2.31 16.07 -4.88
C ASP A 122 2.80 15.01 -3.90
N LEU A 123 2.12 13.87 -3.82
CA LEU A 123 2.52 12.70 -3.03
C LEU A 123 3.88 12.17 -3.50
N LEU A 124 4.00 11.89 -4.80
CA LEU A 124 5.20 11.28 -5.37
C LEU A 124 6.42 12.19 -5.34
N ASN A 125 6.24 13.50 -5.40
CA ASN A 125 7.32 14.47 -5.24
C ASN A 125 7.83 14.61 -3.80
N ARG A 126 7.06 14.11 -2.81
CA ARG A 126 7.40 14.19 -1.37
C ARG A 126 7.71 12.83 -0.76
N THR A 127 7.74 11.80 -1.56
CA THR A 127 8.00 10.42 -1.10
C THR A 127 9.02 9.75 -2.00
N THR A 128 9.72 8.76 -1.47
CA THR A 128 10.52 7.88 -2.31
C THR A 128 9.64 6.77 -2.87
N ALA A 129 9.70 6.56 -4.17
CA ALA A 129 8.89 5.54 -4.84
C ALA A 129 9.75 4.37 -5.34
N TYR A 130 9.23 3.15 -5.15
CA TYR A 130 9.85 1.92 -5.64
C TYR A 130 8.82 1.05 -6.35
N GLU A 131 9.27 0.34 -7.38
CA GLU A 131 8.57 -0.83 -7.92
C GLU A 131 9.23 -2.10 -7.37
N VAL A 132 8.41 -3.02 -6.83
CA VAL A 132 8.88 -4.29 -6.27
C VAL A 132 8.24 -5.45 -7.02
N ASN A 133 9.08 -6.32 -7.59
CA ASN A 133 8.63 -7.54 -8.25
C ASN A 133 8.43 -8.66 -7.24
N THR A 134 7.20 -9.13 -7.09
CA THR A 134 6.78 -10.08 -6.06
C THR A 134 6.82 -11.54 -6.53
N THR A 135 7.77 -11.89 -7.39
CA THR A 135 7.95 -13.28 -7.89
C THR A 135 8.57 -14.22 -6.86
N GLY A 136 9.21 -13.67 -5.82
CA GLY A 136 9.74 -14.43 -4.69
C GLY A 136 8.66 -14.94 -3.72
N THR A 137 9.10 -15.52 -2.61
CA THR A 137 8.17 -15.95 -1.55
C THR A 137 7.56 -14.72 -0.85
N PRO A 138 6.33 -14.82 -0.32
CA PRO A 138 5.72 -13.72 0.43
C PRO A 138 6.58 -13.19 1.58
N ALA A 139 7.25 -14.08 2.32
CA ALA A 139 8.14 -13.70 3.40
C ALA A 139 9.39 -12.93 2.92
N ALA A 140 9.96 -13.32 1.76
CA ALA A 140 11.07 -12.59 1.16
C ALA A 140 10.65 -11.19 0.69
N THR A 141 9.49 -11.11 0.03
CA THR A 141 8.89 -9.83 -0.39
C THR A 141 8.64 -8.92 0.80
N GLN A 142 8.09 -9.45 1.90
CA GLN A 142 7.83 -8.66 3.09
C GLN A 142 9.11 -8.13 3.75
N ARG A 143 10.18 -8.95 3.83
CA ARG A 143 11.49 -8.46 4.34
C ARG A 143 12.04 -7.34 3.48
N LEU A 144 11.96 -7.48 2.17
CA LEU A 144 12.39 -6.46 1.22
C LEU A 144 11.61 -5.14 1.41
N ILE A 145 10.28 -5.20 1.47
CA ILE A 145 9.44 -4.03 1.72
C ILE A 145 9.81 -3.34 3.04
N ARG A 146 10.04 -4.11 4.09
CA ARG A 146 10.48 -3.55 5.38
C ARG A 146 11.84 -2.85 5.29
N SER A 147 12.80 -3.41 4.56
CA SER A 147 14.10 -2.78 4.37
C SER A 147 14.00 -1.45 3.62
N LEU A 148 13.17 -1.39 2.57
CA LEU A 148 12.92 -0.15 1.82
C LEU A 148 12.23 0.93 2.67
N ALA A 149 11.27 0.53 3.50
CA ALA A 149 10.56 1.45 4.38
C ALA A 149 11.42 1.96 5.55
N ALA A 150 12.49 1.24 5.92
CA ALA A 150 13.40 1.60 7.01
C ALA A 150 14.57 2.49 6.57
N ILE A 151 14.74 2.75 5.27
CA ILE A 151 15.81 3.63 4.78
C ILE A 151 15.51 5.05 5.27
N PRO A 152 16.42 5.69 6.06
CA PRO A 152 16.28 7.11 6.38
C PRO A 152 16.23 7.91 5.09
N GLN A 153 15.26 8.79 4.98
CA GLN A 153 15.27 9.78 3.91
C GLN A 153 16.10 10.95 4.42
N ASP A 154 17.09 11.36 3.64
CA ASP A 154 17.83 12.57 3.93
C ASP A 154 16.81 13.73 3.93
N ASP A 155 16.61 14.34 5.09
CA ASP A 155 15.78 15.55 5.17
C ASP A 155 16.46 16.60 4.29
N PRO A 156 15.78 17.22 3.32
CA PRO A 156 16.35 18.31 2.55
C PRO A 156 16.66 19.44 3.54
N GLU A 157 17.95 19.85 3.57
CA GLU A 157 18.41 21.03 4.29
C GLU A 157 17.67 22.32 3.85
#